data_10bdfc76557722cddbd5d3c5362e8ffd
#
_entry.id   10bdfc76557722cddbd5d3c5362e8ffd
#
_cell.length_a   1.000
_cell.length_b   1.000
_cell.length_c   1.000
_cell.angle_alpha   90.00
_cell.angle_beta   90.00
_cell.angle_gamma   90.00
#
_symmetry.space_group_name_H-M   'P 1'
#
loop_
_entity.id
_entity.type
_entity.pdbx_description
1 polymer ?
#
loop_
_entity_poly.entity_id
_entity_poly.type
_entity_poly.pdbx_seq_one_letter_code
_entity_poly.pdbx_strand_id
1 'polypeptide(L)'
;MQEEKSAVYTVILGVCLFLCLLMLGNMLMSRADTGTAPAAPEEGNAMEFHITEDDIASVLTEALPFPIEDTAVKISRDGTIAVTAAVTRQALTESNLVPGKLRTALLFLPERCKLYGAWSAAVSNGKLSLACRTIKLEGFTLPEQTAQALSDVFAAQWNTRMEQRDFTPQTIQWQDGEAVLLG
;
A
#
# COMPACT_ATOMS: atom_id res chain seq x y z
N MET A 1 26.11 -43.90 -17.60
CA MET A 1 26.34 -42.63 -16.87
C MET A 1 26.33 -41.37 -17.74
N GLN A 2 26.50 -41.45 -19.07
CA GLN A 2 26.43 -40.28 -19.97
C GLN A 2 25.00 -40.00 -20.49
N GLU A 3 24.18 -41.00 -20.67
CA GLU A 3 22.79 -40.88 -21.14
C GLU A 3 21.86 -40.24 -20.10
N GLU A 4 22.08 -40.50 -18.83
CA GLU A 4 21.26 -39.96 -17.75
C GLU A 4 21.42 -38.45 -17.59
N LYS A 5 22.64 -37.95 -17.80
CA LYS A 5 22.92 -36.51 -17.79
C LYS A 5 22.27 -35.76 -18.99
N SER A 6 22.20 -36.42 -20.14
CA SER A 6 21.55 -35.85 -21.34
C SER A 6 20.06 -35.68 -21.14
N ALA A 7 19.37 -36.66 -20.51
CA ALA A 7 17.95 -36.59 -20.22
C ALA A 7 17.60 -35.45 -19.25
N VAL A 8 18.42 -35.26 -18.21
CA VAL A 8 18.24 -34.15 -17.23
C VAL A 8 18.39 -32.79 -17.88
N TYR A 9 19.40 -32.61 -18.75
CA TYR A 9 19.57 -31.36 -19.49
C TYR A 9 18.41 -31.05 -20.43
N THR A 10 17.85 -32.06 -21.09
CA THR A 10 16.71 -31.91 -22.00
C THR A 10 15.45 -31.49 -21.24
N VAL A 11 15.22 -32.04 -20.05
CA VAL A 11 14.08 -31.67 -19.20
C VAL A 11 14.22 -30.23 -18.67
N ILE A 12 15.41 -29.85 -18.18
CA ILE A 12 15.69 -28.49 -17.70
C ILE A 12 15.52 -27.48 -18.84
N LEU A 13 16.04 -27.76 -20.03
CA LEU A 13 15.90 -26.90 -21.20
C LEU A 13 14.42 -26.74 -21.59
N GLY A 14 13.65 -27.80 -21.55
CA GLY A 14 12.20 -27.78 -21.83
C GLY A 14 11.42 -26.91 -20.85
N VAL A 15 11.71 -27.04 -19.57
CA VAL A 15 11.08 -26.21 -18.51
C VAL A 15 11.46 -24.74 -18.66
N CYS A 16 12.72 -24.43 -18.92
CA CYS A 16 13.15 -23.05 -19.16
C CYS A 16 12.46 -22.44 -20.39
N LEU A 17 12.37 -23.19 -21.48
CA LEU A 17 11.71 -22.74 -22.71
C LEU A 17 10.21 -22.51 -22.50
N PHE A 18 9.55 -23.37 -21.74
CA PHE A 18 8.13 -23.23 -21.37
C PHE A 18 7.90 -22.00 -20.50
N LEU A 19 8.76 -21.73 -19.51
CA LEU A 19 8.68 -20.52 -18.68
C LEU A 19 8.95 -19.26 -19.50
N CYS A 20 9.87 -19.27 -20.44
CA CYS A 20 10.09 -18.15 -21.35
C CYS A 20 8.88 -17.89 -22.26
N LEU A 21 8.22 -18.94 -22.76
CA LEU A 21 7.02 -18.80 -23.57
C LEU A 21 5.82 -18.26 -22.76
N LEU A 22 5.68 -18.65 -21.50
CA LEU A 22 4.67 -18.08 -20.60
C LEU A 22 4.93 -16.59 -20.30
N MET A 23 6.19 -16.21 -20.09
CA MET A 23 6.56 -14.80 -19.88
C MET A 23 6.34 -13.96 -21.14
N LEU A 24 6.68 -14.50 -22.33
CA LEU A 24 6.41 -13.84 -23.62
C LEU A 24 4.91 -13.74 -23.92
N GLY A 25 4.14 -14.76 -23.59
CA GLY A 25 2.67 -14.75 -23.72
C GLY A 25 2.01 -13.66 -22.86
N ASN A 26 2.44 -13.52 -21.61
CA ASN A 26 1.99 -12.45 -20.73
C ASN A 26 2.39 -11.04 -21.24
N MET A 27 3.60 -10.92 -21.82
CA MET A 27 4.08 -9.64 -22.37
C MET A 27 3.36 -9.24 -23.67
N LEU A 28 2.95 -10.22 -24.48
CA LEU A 28 2.14 -9.99 -25.69
C LEU A 28 0.67 -9.67 -25.36
N MET A 29 0.08 -10.29 -24.35
CA MET A 29 -1.25 -9.92 -23.87
C MET A 29 -1.30 -8.54 -23.23
N SER A 30 -0.26 -8.13 -22.46
CA SER A 30 -0.14 -6.76 -21.95
C SER A 30 0.03 -5.70 -23.05
N ARG A 31 0.52 -6.07 -24.25
CA ARG A 31 0.67 -5.13 -25.37
C ARG A 31 -0.57 -5.02 -26.26
N ALA A 32 -1.49 -5.96 -26.18
CA ALA A 32 -2.73 -5.92 -26.97
C ALA A 32 -3.75 -4.90 -26.44
N ASP A 33 -3.58 -4.40 -25.21
CA ASP A 33 -4.47 -3.39 -24.59
C ASP A 33 -4.03 -1.92 -24.81
N THR A 34 -3.00 -1.67 -25.64
CA THR A 34 -2.59 -0.30 -25.99
C THR A 34 -3.14 0.13 -27.36
N GLY A 35 -4.43 0.12 -27.51
CA GLY A 35 -5.03 0.45 -28.81
C GLY A 35 -6.49 0.86 -28.80
N THR A 36 -6.98 1.42 -27.71
CA THR A 36 -8.23 2.20 -27.74
C THR A 36 -7.98 3.45 -26.91
N ALA A 37 -7.94 4.61 -27.56
CA ALA A 37 -8.06 5.87 -26.85
C ALA A 37 -9.29 5.75 -25.94
N PRO A 38 -9.23 6.13 -24.66
CA PRO A 38 -10.40 6.10 -23.81
C PRO A 38 -11.44 6.99 -24.48
N ALA A 39 -12.58 6.38 -24.87
CA ALA A 39 -13.78 7.13 -25.18
C ALA A 39 -13.98 8.10 -24.00
N ALA A 40 -14.22 9.38 -24.32
CA ALA A 40 -14.58 10.35 -23.31
C ALA A 40 -15.68 9.72 -22.43
N PRO A 41 -15.57 9.75 -21.09
CA PRO A 41 -16.57 9.18 -20.24
C PRO A 41 -17.89 9.86 -20.59
N GLU A 42 -18.88 9.03 -20.97
CA GLU A 42 -20.25 9.51 -21.03
C GLU A 42 -20.55 10.10 -19.64
N GLU A 43 -21.13 11.31 -19.60
CA GLU A 43 -21.59 11.99 -18.39
C GLU A 43 -22.77 11.22 -17.76
N GLY A 44 -22.56 10.00 -17.39
CA GLY A 44 -23.37 9.25 -16.45
C GLY A 44 -22.79 9.51 -15.07
N ASN A 45 -23.61 9.94 -14.11
CA ASN A 45 -23.30 10.23 -12.72
C ASN A 45 -22.22 9.27 -12.14
N ALA A 46 -20.96 9.51 -12.47
CA ALA A 46 -19.86 8.82 -11.86
C ALA A 46 -19.90 9.18 -10.36
N MET A 47 -20.10 8.20 -9.53
CA MET A 47 -20.09 8.42 -8.09
C MET A 47 -18.66 8.74 -7.69
N GLU A 48 -18.46 9.89 -7.06
CA GLU A 48 -17.15 10.31 -6.59
C GLU A 48 -17.05 10.10 -5.08
N PHE A 49 -15.93 9.57 -4.63
CA PHE A 49 -15.61 9.42 -3.23
C PHE A 49 -14.31 10.19 -2.93
N HIS A 50 -14.45 11.27 -2.19
CA HIS A 50 -13.36 12.16 -1.84
C HIS A 50 -12.65 11.69 -0.57
N ILE A 51 -11.32 11.67 -0.59
CA ILE A 51 -10.46 11.34 0.55
C ILE A 51 -9.54 12.53 0.78
N THR A 52 -9.78 13.26 1.85
CA THR A 52 -8.98 14.42 2.24
C THR A 52 -7.86 14.04 3.21
N GLU A 53 -6.92 14.94 3.45
CA GLU A 53 -5.86 14.79 4.45
C GLU A 53 -6.44 14.58 5.86
N ASP A 54 -7.54 15.26 6.20
CA ASP A 54 -8.23 15.13 7.49
C ASP A 54 -8.92 13.76 7.63
N ASP A 55 -9.50 13.24 6.55
CA ASP A 55 -10.07 11.89 6.55
C ASP A 55 -9.01 10.84 6.84
N ILE A 56 -7.83 10.97 6.22
CA ILE A 56 -6.72 10.06 6.47
C ILE A 56 -6.24 10.18 7.92
N ALA A 57 -6.09 11.38 8.46
CA ALA A 57 -5.71 11.59 9.85
C ALA A 57 -6.70 10.94 10.82
N SER A 58 -8.00 11.05 10.55
CA SER A 58 -9.06 10.39 11.33
C SER A 58 -8.94 8.86 11.28
N VAL A 59 -8.80 8.29 10.08
CA VAL A 59 -8.63 6.84 9.90
C VAL A 59 -7.39 6.32 10.63
N LEU A 60 -6.28 7.05 10.56
CA LEU A 60 -5.05 6.68 11.25
C LEU A 60 -5.26 6.62 12.77
N THR A 61 -5.95 7.60 13.33
CA THR A 61 -6.23 7.67 14.76
C THR A 61 -7.15 6.52 15.23
N GLU A 62 -8.09 6.11 14.40
CA GLU A 62 -9.01 5.00 14.70
C GLU A 62 -8.37 3.61 14.49
N ALA A 63 -7.52 3.48 13.47
CA ALA A 63 -6.96 2.19 13.06
C ALA A 63 -5.75 1.76 13.90
N LEU A 64 -5.01 2.71 14.47
CA LEU A 64 -3.83 2.39 15.26
C LEU A 64 -4.22 1.92 16.67
N PRO A 65 -3.61 0.84 17.18
CA PRO A 65 -3.90 0.32 18.53
C PRO A 65 -3.24 1.14 19.65
N PHE A 66 -2.74 2.32 19.35
CA PHE A 66 -2.11 3.25 20.29
C PHE A 66 -2.41 4.69 19.89
N PRO A 67 -2.47 5.61 20.86
CA PRO A 67 -2.71 7.02 20.60
C PRO A 67 -1.54 7.64 19.82
N ILE A 68 -1.90 8.44 18.82
CA ILE A 68 -0.98 9.31 18.09
C ILE A 68 -1.37 10.77 18.31
N GLU A 69 -0.38 11.64 18.29
CA GLU A 69 -0.53 13.08 18.48
C GLU A 69 0.12 13.83 17.31
N ASP A 70 -0.24 15.11 17.16
CA ASP A 70 0.35 16.00 16.15
C ASP A 70 0.37 15.38 14.74
N THR A 71 -0.72 14.71 14.37
CA THR A 71 -0.83 14.05 13.08
C THR A 71 -0.94 15.09 11.98
N ALA A 72 -0.02 15.04 11.02
CA ALA A 72 -0.08 15.80 9.79
C ALA A 72 0.00 14.84 8.60
N VAL A 73 -0.94 14.98 7.69
CA VAL A 73 -1.01 14.20 6.45
C VAL A 73 -0.76 15.13 5.28
N LYS A 74 -0.12 14.63 4.24
CA LYS A 74 0.06 15.33 2.99
C LYS A 74 -0.19 14.40 1.82
N ILE A 75 -1.17 14.74 0.99
CA ILE A 75 -1.45 14.09 -0.28
C ILE A 75 -0.82 14.90 -1.40
N SER A 76 -0.07 14.23 -2.26
CA SER A 76 0.61 14.86 -3.40
C SER A 76 0.05 14.34 -4.71
N ARG A 77 0.12 15.15 -5.76
CA ARG A 77 -0.35 14.79 -7.12
C ARG A 77 0.33 13.58 -7.74
N ASP A 78 1.51 13.19 -7.24
CA ASP A 78 2.23 11.99 -7.67
C ASP A 78 1.70 10.70 -7.02
N GLY A 79 0.60 10.78 -6.27
CA GLY A 79 0.00 9.65 -5.55
C GLY A 79 0.73 9.27 -4.27
N THR A 80 1.61 10.13 -3.76
CA THR A 80 2.26 9.91 -2.48
C THR A 80 1.42 10.47 -1.34
N ILE A 81 1.15 9.62 -0.34
CA ILE A 81 0.52 9.97 0.93
C ILE A 81 1.62 9.96 1.98
N ALA A 82 2.02 11.12 2.46
CA ALA A 82 3.00 11.26 3.54
C ALA A 82 2.29 11.58 4.86
N VAL A 83 2.67 10.88 5.92
CA VAL A 83 2.12 11.05 7.26
C VAL A 83 3.25 11.32 8.24
N THR A 84 3.07 12.31 9.08
CA THR A 84 3.90 12.55 10.26
C THR A 84 3.03 12.58 11.49
N ALA A 85 3.48 11.94 12.56
CA ALA A 85 2.78 11.94 13.85
C ALA A 85 3.78 11.85 15.00
N ALA A 86 3.34 12.18 16.20
CA ALA A 86 4.07 11.89 17.42
C ALA A 86 3.42 10.70 18.13
N VAL A 87 4.24 9.83 18.73
CA VAL A 87 3.80 8.68 19.51
C VAL A 87 4.65 8.56 20.76
N THR A 88 4.06 8.20 21.89
CA THR A 88 4.84 7.99 23.12
C THR A 88 5.54 6.63 23.09
N ARG A 89 6.77 6.58 23.65
CA ARG A 89 7.50 5.32 23.82
C ARG A 89 6.68 4.29 24.59
N GLN A 90 5.93 4.72 25.62
CA GLN A 90 5.06 3.84 26.40
C GLN A 90 4.01 3.18 25.50
N ALA A 91 3.28 3.96 24.70
CA ALA A 91 2.25 3.44 23.79
C ALA A 91 2.81 2.42 22.78
N LEU A 92 4.03 2.67 22.26
CA LEU A 92 4.72 1.70 21.40
C LEU A 92 5.09 0.41 22.13
N THR A 93 5.54 0.50 23.38
CA THR A 93 5.95 -0.67 24.19
C THR A 93 4.74 -1.54 24.54
N GLU A 94 3.60 -0.94 24.82
CA GLU A 94 2.34 -1.63 25.13
C GLU A 94 1.66 -2.21 23.88
N SER A 95 1.97 -1.68 22.70
CA SER A 95 1.41 -2.16 21.44
C SER A 95 2.00 -3.52 21.03
N ASN A 96 1.17 -4.34 20.38
CA ASN A 96 1.61 -5.61 19.78
C ASN A 96 2.24 -5.45 18.40
N LEU A 97 2.30 -4.23 17.84
CA LEU A 97 2.85 -3.94 16.51
C LEU A 97 4.38 -3.99 16.49
N VAL A 98 5.03 -3.78 17.63
CA VAL A 98 6.50 -3.81 17.71
C VAL A 98 6.97 -5.22 18.00
N PRO A 99 7.72 -5.87 17.08
CA PRO A 99 8.30 -7.18 17.32
C PRO A 99 9.15 -7.21 18.59
N GLY A 100 9.09 -8.31 19.36
CA GLY A 100 9.76 -8.44 20.63
C GLY A 100 11.27 -8.11 20.60
N LYS A 101 11.94 -8.40 19.48
CA LYS A 101 13.35 -8.05 19.25
C LYS A 101 13.63 -6.55 19.22
N LEU A 102 12.64 -5.74 18.82
CA LEU A 102 12.76 -4.28 18.77
C LEU A 102 12.35 -3.60 20.08
N ARG A 103 11.66 -4.30 21.00
CA ARG A 103 11.26 -3.73 22.30
C ARG A 103 12.43 -3.23 23.12
N THR A 104 13.55 -3.95 23.10
CA THR A 104 14.77 -3.50 23.80
C THR A 104 15.34 -2.21 23.19
N ALA A 105 15.24 -2.05 21.86
CA ALA A 105 15.68 -0.82 21.19
C ALA A 105 14.78 0.37 21.53
N LEU A 106 13.49 0.15 21.83
CA LEU A 106 12.57 1.23 22.24
C LEU A 106 13.03 1.91 23.54
N LEU A 107 13.76 1.19 24.43
CA LEU A 107 14.24 1.77 25.69
C LEU A 107 15.22 2.93 25.49
N PHE A 108 15.88 2.99 24.34
CA PHE A 108 16.84 4.04 23.98
C PHE A 108 16.19 5.21 23.22
N LEU A 109 14.91 5.09 22.88
CA LEU A 109 14.18 6.18 22.21
C LEU A 109 13.72 7.25 23.22
N PRO A 110 13.54 8.50 22.76
CA PRO A 110 12.95 9.55 23.57
C PRO A 110 11.54 9.17 24.02
N GLU A 111 11.02 9.82 25.06
CA GLU A 111 9.68 9.58 25.56
C GLU A 111 8.61 9.85 24.51
N ARG A 112 8.84 10.87 23.69
CA ARG A 112 7.99 11.24 22.54
C ARG A 112 8.78 11.05 21.26
N CYS A 113 8.32 10.15 20.41
CA CYS A 113 8.96 9.73 19.18
C CYS A 113 8.23 10.31 17.96
N LYS A 114 8.99 10.73 16.95
CA LYS A 114 8.42 11.11 15.64
C LYS A 114 8.24 9.88 14.78
N LEU A 115 7.00 9.66 14.33
CA LEU A 115 6.65 8.67 13.33
C LEU A 115 6.51 9.36 11.97
N TYR A 116 7.14 8.82 10.97
CA TYR A 116 6.98 9.23 9.58
C TYR A 116 6.63 8.00 8.74
N GLY A 117 5.65 8.14 7.86
CA GLY A 117 5.29 7.10 6.91
C GLY A 117 4.99 7.70 5.54
N ALA A 118 5.29 6.95 4.48
CA ALA A 118 4.92 7.29 3.12
C ALA A 118 4.34 6.08 2.42
N TRP A 119 3.18 6.27 1.79
CA TRP A 119 2.43 5.25 1.07
C TRP A 119 2.10 5.71 -0.33
N SER A 120 1.84 4.75 -1.20
CA SER A 120 1.12 4.94 -2.44
C SER A 120 -0.14 4.09 -2.42
N ALA A 121 -1.21 4.59 -3.05
CA ALA A 121 -2.44 3.84 -3.17
C ALA A 121 -2.71 3.48 -4.64
N ALA A 122 -3.39 2.35 -4.83
CA ALA A 122 -3.86 1.91 -6.13
C ALA A 122 -5.24 1.26 -5.98
N VAL A 123 -6.03 1.31 -7.04
CA VAL A 123 -7.31 0.63 -7.12
C VAL A 123 -7.15 -0.62 -7.97
N SER A 124 -7.60 -1.76 -7.47
CA SER A 124 -7.58 -3.03 -8.17
C SER A 124 -8.78 -3.88 -7.77
N ASN A 125 -9.50 -4.40 -8.76
CA ASN A 125 -10.68 -5.25 -8.54
C ASN A 125 -11.75 -4.61 -7.62
N GLY A 126 -12.00 -3.31 -7.77
CA GLY A 126 -12.97 -2.59 -6.96
C GLY A 126 -12.56 -2.36 -5.51
N LYS A 127 -11.27 -2.49 -5.18
CA LYS A 127 -10.72 -2.27 -3.84
C LYS A 127 -9.52 -1.36 -3.87
N LEU A 128 -9.38 -0.58 -2.81
CA LEU A 128 -8.19 0.23 -2.55
C LEU A 128 -7.11 -0.65 -1.91
N SER A 129 -5.92 -0.59 -2.45
CA SER A 129 -4.70 -1.18 -1.88
C SER A 129 -3.70 -0.09 -1.54
N LEU A 130 -2.99 -0.25 -0.44
CA LEU A 130 -1.94 0.65 0.01
C LEU A 130 -0.60 -0.07 0.01
N ALA A 131 0.38 0.52 -0.64
CA ALA A 131 1.76 0.03 -0.61
C ALA A 131 2.62 1.00 0.21
N CYS A 132 3.22 0.48 1.28
CA CYS A 132 4.15 1.25 2.08
C CYS A 132 5.46 1.46 1.31
N ARG A 133 5.87 2.71 1.16
CA ARG A 133 7.19 3.06 0.61
C ARG A 133 8.25 3.12 1.70
N THR A 134 7.90 3.67 2.85
CA THR A 134 8.80 3.74 4.01
C THR A 134 8.01 4.06 5.27
N ILE A 135 8.44 3.50 6.40
CA ILE A 135 8.02 3.95 7.74
C ILE A 135 9.27 4.14 8.59
N LYS A 136 9.35 5.24 9.27
CA LYS A 136 10.47 5.59 10.15
C LYS A 136 9.96 6.02 11.53
N LEU A 137 10.63 5.55 12.56
CA LEU A 137 10.45 5.96 13.94
C LEU A 137 11.76 6.60 14.43
N GLU A 138 11.73 7.88 14.79
CA GLU A 138 12.95 8.66 15.12
C GLU A 138 14.08 8.51 14.09
N GLY A 139 13.72 8.43 12.80
CA GLY A 139 14.67 8.23 11.70
C GLY A 139 15.08 6.76 11.44
N PHE A 140 14.77 5.83 12.32
CA PHE A 140 15.02 4.40 12.09
C PHE A 140 13.93 3.80 11.22
N THR A 141 14.30 3.17 10.11
CA THR A 141 13.34 2.50 9.22
C THR A 141 12.81 1.22 9.90
N LEU A 142 11.48 1.09 9.94
CA LEU A 142 10.83 -0.12 10.46
C LEU A 142 10.94 -1.29 9.47
N PRO A 143 10.90 -2.54 9.98
CA PRO A 143 10.89 -3.73 9.14
C PRO A 143 9.72 -3.74 8.16
N GLU A 144 9.94 -4.27 6.96
CA GLU A 144 8.96 -4.36 5.89
C GLU A 144 7.67 -5.07 6.33
N GLN A 145 7.78 -6.13 7.12
CA GLN A 145 6.62 -6.86 7.66
C GLN A 145 5.71 -5.96 8.51
N THR A 146 6.30 -5.08 9.33
CA THR A 146 5.53 -4.11 10.14
C THR A 146 4.86 -3.06 9.24
N ALA A 147 5.59 -2.59 8.23
CA ALA A 147 5.10 -1.63 7.26
C ALA A 147 3.92 -2.20 6.45
N GLN A 148 4.02 -3.44 6.00
CA GLN A 148 2.95 -4.11 5.27
C GLN A 148 1.72 -4.33 6.15
N ALA A 149 1.89 -4.82 7.38
CA ALA A 149 0.78 -5.02 8.31
C ALA A 149 -0.01 -3.72 8.57
N LEU A 150 0.67 -2.59 8.69
CA LEU A 150 0.01 -1.28 8.82
C LEU A 150 -0.74 -0.89 7.54
N SER A 151 -0.15 -1.12 6.38
CA SER A 151 -0.79 -0.83 5.09
C SER A 151 -2.08 -1.64 4.90
N ASP A 152 -2.06 -2.92 5.27
CA ASP A 152 -3.22 -3.81 5.18
C ASP A 152 -4.35 -3.35 6.11
N VAL A 153 -4.03 -2.95 7.34
CA VAL A 153 -5.01 -2.40 8.29
C VAL A 153 -5.65 -1.12 7.74
N PHE A 154 -4.86 -0.19 7.21
CA PHE A 154 -5.39 1.06 6.65
C PHE A 154 -6.22 0.82 5.39
N ALA A 155 -5.77 -0.05 4.49
CA ALA A 155 -6.53 -0.41 3.30
C ALA A 155 -7.88 -1.07 3.67
N ALA A 156 -7.91 -1.95 4.66
CA ALA A 156 -9.12 -2.59 5.14
C ALA A 156 -10.13 -1.58 5.70
N GLN A 157 -9.68 -0.60 6.49
CA GLN A 157 -10.54 0.46 7.03
C GLN A 157 -11.18 1.30 5.91
N TRP A 158 -10.41 1.68 4.90
CA TRP A 158 -10.94 2.42 3.76
C TRP A 158 -11.92 1.60 2.94
N ASN A 159 -11.62 0.35 2.65
CA ASN A 159 -12.52 -0.52 1.90
C ASN A 159 -13.84 -0.72 2.66
N THR A 160 -13.81 -0.89 3.99
CA THR A 160 -15.02 -0.97 4.81
C THR A 160 -15.86 0.31 4.74
N ARG A 161 -15.23 1.49 4.78
CA ARG A 161 -15.95 2.77 4.66
C ARG A 161 -16.59 2.95 3.28
N MET A 162 -15.94 2.49 2.21
CA MET A 162 -16.49 2.50 0.87
C MET A 162 -17.66 1.51 0.72
N GLU A 163 -17.51 0.30 1.24
CA GLU A 163 -18.58 -0.71 1.26
C GLU A 163 -19.83 -0.21 2.01
N GLN A 164 -19.66 0.50 3.13
CA GLN A 164 -20.77 1.11 3.88
C GLN A 164 -21.55 2.19 3.11
N ARG A 165 -20.95 2.73 2.03
CA ARG A 165 -21.55 3.73 1.17
C ARG A 165 -21.96 3.16 -0.20
N ASP A 166 -21.96 1.83 -0.35
CA ASP A 166 -22.23 1.12 -1.61
C ASP A 166 -21.35 1.62 -2.76
N PHE A 167 -20.11 2.04 -2.43
CA PHE A 167 -19.16 2.59 -3.40
C PHE A 167 -18.12 1.55 -3.80
N THR A 168 -17.95 1.35 -5.10
CA THR A 168 -16.92 0.44 -5.67
C THR A 168 -15.96 1.24 -6.54
N PRO A 169 -14.73 1.50 -6.07
CA PRO A 169 -13.76 2.31 -6.80
C PRO A 169 -13.27 1.59 -8.06
N GLN A 170 -13.17 2.32 -9.15
CA GLN A 170 -12.59 1.86 -10.42
C GLN A 170 -11.24 2.53 -10.70
N THR A 171 -11.15 3.82 -10.42
CA THR A 171 -9.93 4.61 -10.63
C THR A 171 -9.69 5.58 -9.48
N ILE A 172 -8.46 6.10 -9.39
CA ILE A 172 -8.08 7.12 -8.43
C ILE A 172 -7.43 8.30 -9.16
N GLN A 173 -7.86 9.51 -8.85
CA GLN A 173 -7.27 10.75 -9.32
C GLN A 173 -6.61 11.47 -8.15
N TRP A 174 -5.40 11.95 -8.36
CA TRP A 174 -4.61 12.60 -7.33
C TRP A 174 -4.58 14.10 -7.53
N GLN A 175 -4.89 14.82 -6.47
CA GLN A 175 -4.78 16.27 -6.38
C GLN A 175 -3.94 16.64 -5.16
N ASP A 176 -3.47 17.89 -5.08
CA ASP A 176 -2.78 18.34 -3.86
C ASP A 176 -3.80 18.47 -2.73
N GLY A 177 -3.58 17.71 -1.65
CA GLY A 177 -4.46 17.69 -0.49
C GLY A 177 -5.64 16.71 -0.57
N GLU A 178 -5.85 16.04 -1.71
CA GLU A 178 -7.02 15.19 -1.91
C GLU A 178 -6.78 14.06 -2.91
N ALA A 179 -7.43 12.92 -2.67
CA ALA A 179 -7.57 11.83 -3.62
C ALA A 179 -9.05 11.62 -3.96
N VAL A 180 -9.40 11.59 -5.25
CA VAL A 180 -10.76 11.37 -5.72
C VAL A 180 -10.85 9.98 -6.33
N LEU A 181 -11.66 9.13 -5.74
CA LEU A 181 -11.98 7.81 -6.27
C LEU A 181 -13.23 7.92 -7.15
N LEU A 182 -13.18 7.36 -8.34
CA LEU A 182 -14.29 7.28 -9.28
C LEU A 182 -14.81 5.83 -9.30
N GLY A 183 -16.14 5.68 -9.22
CA GLY A 183 -16.81 4.38 -9.21
C GLY A 183 -17.96 4.28 -10.19
#